data_56f8df4c87074ea39f90b151bf1ab3bb
#
_entry.id   56f8df4c87074ea39f90b151bf1ab3bb
#
_cell.length_a   1.000
_cell.length_b   1.000
_cell.length_c   1.000
_cell.angle_alpha   90.00
_cell.angle_beta   90.00
_cell.angle_gamma   90.00
#
_symmetry.space_group_name_H-M   'P 1'
#
loop_
_entity.id
_entity.type
_entity.pdbx_description
1 polymer ?
#
loop_
_entity_poly.entity_id
_entity_poly.type
_entity_poly.pdbx_seq_one_letter_code
_entity_poly.pdbx_strand_id
1 'polypeptide(L)'
;MIEFREDVSVEKLVKLHPLIYDEPFPLESYQRKRENGKRLANIGFFQGKTILGYCVVIDLPEEKRYHAWVGGTLPEYQAKGVFSQFYDWLIQQAAGRGYQFVTGNTDNYKPNMLRLMIRKGFDIVGVDKTRHGDGTKVLFRYTVHKPIRLRLSITNACNFNCFFCHHDGVVIPQTVSLSIPQLERILIQAKKSCLEELTITGGEPAVYFPAVEYILRYCGSWDHPPRIKIATNGVLWSEERIKVLKHYPGKIKLNISFHSVREAQFGQIYGYSIPRETYDLLFRNLRAQRIEFRLNVTVLRGINSSPQAMRELLCYADENGITEINFMELLLTQKQTELFAYYCPQNEIMQNLLTGADGTYQCRLAEQTRKKTIYEVTGLYGVIRAAVYRLSCRAGCENCLKENDITIGADGRGHPCYIDSAVCCGSALDSLDEMIAQCEAYVRNQPEGYSMHQLYWGNQHEASV
;
A
#
# COMPACT_ATOMS: atom_id res chain seq x y z
N MET A 1 21.18 16.19 31.04
CA MET A 1 20.50 15.42 29.93
C MET A 1 19.82 14.23 30.56
N ILE A 2 18.59 13.89 30.14
CA ILE A 2 17.86 12.72 30.63
C ILE A 2 18.24 11.52 29.74
N GLU A 3 18.55 10.41 30.38
CA GLU A 3 18.90 9.14 29.72
C GLU A 3 17.79 8.13 29.96
N PHE A 4 17.42 7.37 28.92
CA PHE A 4 16.45 6.30 28.99
C PHE A 4 17.16 4.96 28.79
N ARG A 5 17.14 4.09 29.81
CA ARG A 5 17.89 2.84 29.83
C ARG A 5 17.03 1.66 30.21
N GLU A 6 17.20 0.54 29.53
CA GLU A 6 16.51 -0.73 29.80
C GLU A 6 17.30 -1.53 30.87
N ASP A 7 17.38 -1.00 32.09
CA ASP A 7 18.17 -1.60 33.16
C ASP A 7 17.46 -1.63 34.52
N VAL A 8 16.16 -1.37 34.56
CA VAL A 8 15.41 -1.36 35.81
C VAL A 8 14.88 -2.73 36.17
N SER A 9 15.33 -3.29 37.30
CA SER A 9 14.82 -4.57 37.79
C SER A 9 13.37 -4.48 38.24
N VAL A 10 12.66 -5.63 38.22
CA VAL A 10 11.25 -5.69 38.64
C VAL A 10 11.10 -5.29 40.11
N GLU A 11 12.04 -5.67 40.98
CA GLU A 11 12.07 -5.27 42.40
C GLU A 11 12.15 -3.75 42.56
N LYS A 12 12.87 -3.08 41.67
CA LYS A 12 12.98 -1.63 41.67
C LYS A 12 11.68 -0.97 41.19
N LEU A 13 10.98 -1.59 40.18
CA LEU A 13 9.66 -1.12 39.77
C LEU A 13 8.63 -1.23 40.88
N VAL A 14 8.63 -2.33 41.62
CA VAL A 14 7.75 -2.54 42.78
C VAL A 14 7.94 -1.47 43.84
N LYS A 15 9.16 -0.98 44.05
CA LYS A 15 9.47 0.11 45.00
C LYS A 15 9.13 1.50 44.47
N LEU A 16 9.26 1.73 43.16
CA LEU A 16 9.03 3.05 42.55
C LEU A 16 7.55 3.34 42.28
N HIS A 17 6.79 2.32 41.91
CA HIS A 17 5.41 2.51 41.49
C HIS A 17 4.52 3.17 42.54
N PRO A 18 4.54 2.73 43.83
CA PRO A 18 3.73 3.35 44.89
C PRO A 18 4.08 4.83 45.11
N LEU A 19 5.30 5.26 44.82
CA LEU A 19 5.71 6.65 44.92
C LEU A 19 5.11 7.55 43.83
N ILE A 20 4.60 6.95 42.77
CA ILE A 20 4.01 7.65 41.61
C ILE A 20 2.48 7.61 41.61
N TYR A 21 1.90 6.48 42.03
CA TYR A 21 0.47 6.19 41.86
C TYR A 21 -0.30 5.95 43.16
N ASP A 22 0.36 5.91 44.28
CA ASP A 22 -0.25 5.55 45.58
C ASP A 22 -0.96 4.17 45.56
N GLU A 23 -0.50 3.28 44.72
CA GLU A 23 -0.99 1.90 44.56
C GLU A 23 0.17 0.95 44.30
N PRO A 24 0.03 -0.36 44.59
CA PRO A 24 1.10 -1.33 44.32
C PRO A 24 1.33 -1.55 42.82
N PHE A 25 2.56 -1.85 42.47
CA PHE A 25 2.92 -2.26 41.08
C PHE A 25 2.09 -3.48 40.66
N PRO A 26 1.51 -3.52 39.45
CA PRO A 26 0.64 -4.62 38.99
C PRO A 26 1.44 -5.87 38.62
N LEU A 27 2.13 -6.47 39.61
CA LEU A 27 3.11 -7.54 39.47
C LEU A 27 2.50 -8.81 38.84
N GLU A 28 1.31 -9.24 39.23
CA GLU A 28 0.61 -10.40 38.65
C GLU A 28 0.33 -10.18 37.15
N SER A 29 -0.11 -8.98 36.77
CA SER A 29 -0.35 -8.64 35.36
C SER A 29 0.95 -8.60 34.56
N TYR A 30 2.05 -8.15 35.18
CA TYR A 30 3.39 -8.16 34.58
C TYR A 30 3.85 -9.60 34.33
N GLN A 31 3.76 -10.50 35.34
CA GLN A 31 4.17 -11.89 35.26
C GLN A 31 3.34 -12.64 34.21
N ARG A 32 2.01 -12.51 34.22
CA ARG A 32 1.12 -13.11 33.22
C ARG A 32 1.44 -12.68 31.80
N LYS A 33 1.83 -11.40 31.58
CA LYS A 33 2.25 -10.94 30.24
C LYS A 33 3.54 -11.65 29.79
N ARG A 34 4.50 -11.84 30.68
CA ARG A 34 5.74 -12.57 30.38
C ARG A 34 5.48 -14.04 30.08
N GLU A 35 4.65 -14.71 30.89
CA GLU A 35 4.24 -16.09 30.69
C GLU A 35 3.53 -16.31 29.33
N ASN A 36 2.74 -15.31 28.91
CA ASN A 36 2.11 -15.29 27.59
C ASN A 36 3.07 -14.86 26.45
N GLY A 37 4.38 -14.93 26.66
CA GLY A 37 5.38 -14.67 25.63
C GLY A 37 5.55 -13.19 25.22
N LYS A 38 4.98 -12.24 25.97
CA LYS A 38 5.17 -10.81 25.66
C LYS A 38 6.57 -10.35 26.05
N ARG A 39 7.24 -9.63 25.16
CA ARG A 39 8.54 -8.98 25.43
C ARG A 39 8.30 -7.70 26.20
N LEU A 40 8.78 -7.61 27.44
CA LEU A 40 8.66 -6.43 28.31
C LEU A 40 10.02 -5.80 28.53
N ALA A 41 10.13 -4.50 28.21
CA ALA A 41 11.29 -3.67 28.46
C ALA A 41 11.00 -2.71 29.62
N ASN A 42 11.82 -2.74 30.67
CA ASN A 42 11.70 -1.90 31.85
C ASN A 42 12.60 -0.66 31.68
N ILE A 43 12.04 0.43 31.18
CA ILE A 43 12.79 1.64 30.86
C ILE A 43 12.84 2.57 32.06
N GLY A 44 14.02 2.83 32.58
CA GLY A 44 14.28 3.84 33.61
C GLY A 44 14.62 5.21 33.02
N PHE A 45 14.19 6.26 33.67
CA PHE A 45 14.50 7.65 33.33
C PHE A 45 15.54 8.18 34.30
N PHE A 46 16.72 8.57 33.83
CA PHE A 46 17.84 8.94 34.67
C PHE A 46 18.38 10.33 34.36
N GLN A 47 18.83 11.01 35.41
CA GLN A 47 19.71 12.19 35.31
C GLN A 47 20.96 11.91 36.13
N GLY A 48 22.05 11.53 35.46
CA GLY A 48 23.21 10.98 36.10
C GLY A 48 22.89 9.66 36.84
N LYS A 49 23.04 9.64 38.17
CA LYS A 49 22.69 8.47 39.00
C LYS A 49 21.27 8.52 39.56
N THR A 50 20.59 9.64 39.43
CA THR A 50 19.24 9.85 39.98
C THR A 50 18.18 9.30 39.05
N ILE A 51 17.29 8.46 39.58
CA ILE A 51 16.11 7.97 38.82
C ILE A 51 14.98 8.99 38.93
N LEU A 52 14.40 9.36 37.82
CA LEU A 52 13.31 10.36 37.70
C LEU A 52 11.94 9.71 37.53
N GLY A 53 11.93 8.45 37.10
CA GLY A 53 10.72 7.71 36.78
C GLY A 53 11.01 6.46 35.97
N TYR A 54 9.98 5.80 35.48
CA TYR A 54 10.10 4.60 34.65
C TYR A 54 8.88 4.42 33.73
N CYS A 55 9.04 3.56 32.74
CA CYS A 55 7.92 3.00 31.97
C CYS A 55 8.22 1.56 31.57
N VAL A 56 7.24 0.68 31.75
CA VAL A 56 7.27 -0.67 31.15
C VAL A 56 6.69 -0.58 29.76
N VAL A 57 7.50 -0.94 28.78
CA VAL A 57 7.12 -0.97 27.36
C VAL A 57 6.93 -2.42 26.93
N ILE A 58 5.82 -2.70 26.25
CA ILE A 58 5.59 -4.00 25.59
C ILE A 58 6.08 -3.88 24.16
N ASP A 59 7.04 -4.72 23.80
CA ASP A 59 7.55 -4.85 22.44
C ASP A 59 6.69 -5.86 21.68
N LEU A 60 6.04 -5.42 20.60
CA LEU A 60 5.11 -6.19 19.78
C LEU A 60 5.58 -6.21 18.32
N PRO A 61 6.65 -6.98 18.00
CA PRO A 61 7.26 -6.98 16.67
C PRO A 61 6.31 -7.44 15.56
N GLU A 62 5.45 -8.42 15.83
CA GLU A 62 4.43 -8.91 14.87
C GLU A 62 3.43 -7.81 14.49
N GLU A 63 3.14 -6.90 15.43
CA GLU A 63 2.26 -5.76 15.22
C GLU A 63 3.03 -4.49 14.81
N LYS A 64 4.35 -4.57 14.64
CA LYS A 64 5.27 -3.47 14.33
C LYS A 64 5.03 -2.26 15.24
N ARG A 65 4.92 -2.47 16.55
CA ARG A 65 4.65 -1.39 17.50
C ARG A 65 5.26 -1.60 18.88
N TYR A 66 5.51 -0.47 19.54
CA TYR A 66 5.69 -0.42 20.98
C TYR A 66 4.38 -0.01 21.66
N HIS A 67 4.13 -0.57 22.86
CA HIS A 67 3.04 -0.14 23.72
C HIS A 67 3.58 0.29 25.08
N ALA A 68 3.49 1.58 25.41
CA ALA A 68 3.77 2.11 26.73
C ALA A 68 2.65 1.68 27.66
N TRP A 69 2.92 0.65 28.50
CA TRP A 69 1.89 -0.02 29.28
C TRP A 69 1.63 0.64 30.62
N VAL A 70 2.67 0.77 31.47
CA VAL A 70 2.56 1.35 32.81
C VAL A 70 3.85 2.08 33.17
N GLY A 71 3.72 3.26 33.74
CA GLY A 71 4.88 4.05 34.12
C GLY A 71 4.52 5.52 34.37
N GLY A 72 5.45 6.24 34.98
CA GLY A 72 5.29 7.65 35.28
C GLY A 72 6.58 8.27 35.79
N THR A 73 6.47 9.54 36.16
CA THR A 73 7.56 10.34 36.70
C THR A 73 7.31 10.56 38.19
N LEU A 74 8.34 10.43 39.02
CA LEU A 74 8.28 10.71 40.44
C LEU A 74 7.73 12.13 40.69
N PRO A 75 6.97 12.36 41.80
CA PRO A 75 6.25 13.62 42.05
C PRO A 75 7.15 14.86 41.88
N GLU A 76 8.36 14.86 42.42
CA GLU A 76 9.29 15.97 42.37
C GLU A 76 9.81 16.30 40.96
N TYR A 77 9.62 15.40 40.00
CA TYR A 77 10.05 15.58 38.58
C TYR A 77 8.86 15.70 37.61
N GLN A 78 7.64 15.69 38.13
CA GLN A 78 6.45 15.91 37.30
C GLN A 78 6.43 17.33 36.72
N ALA A 79 5.70 17.52 35.64
CA ALA A 79 5.58 18.77 34.88
C ALA A 79 6.92 19.36 34.33
N LYS A 80 8.06 18.67 34.50
CA LYS A 80 9.37 19.08 33.97
C LYS A 80 9.70 18.49 32.60
N GLY A 81 8.69 17.96 31.90
CA GLY A 81 8.85 17.43 30.54
C GLY A 81 9.56 16.06 30.42
N VAL A 82 9.84 15.37 31.54
CA VAL A 82 10.55 14.07 31.55
C VAL A 82 9.79 13.03 30.73
N PHE A 83 8.48 12.87 30.97
CA PHE A 83 7.66 11.89 30.26
C PHE A 83 7.43 12.27 28.78
N SER A 84 7.48 13.56 28.47
CA SER A 84 7.49 14.05 27.08
C SER A 84 8.73 13.59 26.32
N GLN A 85 9.92 13.74 26.95
CA GLN A 85 11.20 13.30 26.36
C GLN A 85 11.25 11.76 26.21
N PHE A 86 10.64 11.02 27.15
CA PHE A 86 10.50 9.57 27.03
C PHE A 86 9.73 9.17 25.77
N TYR A 87 8.62 9.82 25.48
CA TYR A 87 7.88 9.51 24.24
C TYR A 87 8.66 9.89 22.97
N ASP A 88 9.44 11.00 22.97
CA ASP A 88 10.32 11.33 21.85
C ASP A 88 11.36 10.24 21.62
N TRP A 89 11.99 9.77 22.71
CA TRP A 89 12.94 8.67 22.65
C TRP A 89 12.28 7.37 22.17
N LEU A 90 11.08 7.01 22.69
CA LEU A 90 10.39 5.78 22.31
C LEU A 90 9.98 5.79 20.83
N ILE A 91 9.55 6.95 20.33
CA ILE A 91 9.22 7.15 18.91
C ILE A 91 10.48 6.96 18.05
N GLN A 92 11.63 7.51 18.47
CA GLN A 92 12.91 7.30 17.77
C GLN A 92 13.35 5.83 17.78
N GLN A 93 13.19 5.11 18.91
CA GLN A 93 13.46 3.67 18.96
C GLN A 93 12.55 2.88 18.03
N ALA A 94 11.26 3.22 17.98
CA ALA A 94 10.29 2.60 17.07
C ALA A 94 10.67 2.86 15.60
N ALA A 95 11.07 4.10 15.28
CA ALA A 95 11.54 4.47 13.94
C ALA A 95 12.77 3.66 13.53
N GLY A 96 13.78 3.57 14.42
CA GLY A 96 15.02 2.82 14.15
C GLY A 96 14.79 1.32 13.92
N ARG A 97 13.71 0.75 14.46
CA ARG A 97 13.30 -0.65 14.22
C ARG A 97 12.32 -0.83 13.06
N GLY A 98 11.93 0.25 12.38
CA GLY A 98 10.93 0.20 11.32
C GLY A 98 9.52 -0.13 11.85
N TYR A 99 9.20 0.23 13.10
CA TYR A 99 7.88 0.06 13.66
C TYR A 99 6.94 1.15 13.16
N GLN A 100 5.68 0.77 12.97
CA GLN A 100 4.66 1.68 12.43
C GLN A 100 4.03 2.54 13.52
N PHE A 101 3.98 2.04 14.77
CA PHE A 101 3.22 2.70 15.81
C PHE A 101 3.92 2.71 17.16
N VAL A 102 3.69 3.79 17.91
CA VAL A 102 3.80 3.82 19.36
C VAL A 102 2.41 4.00 19.92
N THR A 103 2.00 3.13 20.86
CA THR A 103 0.69 3.17 21.48
C THR A 103 0.81 3.35 22.99
N GLY A 104 -0.24 3.87 23.60
CA GLY A 104 -0.35 4.00 25.03
C GLY A 104 -1.79 4.22 25.44
N ASN A 105 -2.05 4.23 26.73
CA ASN A 105 -3.34 4.57 27.26
C ASN A 105 -3.19 5.44 28.50
N THR A 106 -4.22 6.21 28.83
CA THR A 106 -4.31 6.95 30.09
C THR A 106 -5.78 7.04 30.52
N ASP A 107 -5.98 7.27 31.80
CA ASP A 107 -7.33 7.46 32.31
C ASP A 107 -7.85 8.86 31.93
N ASN A 108 -9.15 8.97 31.67
CA ASN A 108 -9.78 10.21 31.23
C ASN A 108 -9.73 11.34 32.28
N TYR A 109 -9.49 11.01 33.56
CA TYR A 109 -9.33 11.98 34.66
C TYR A 109 -7.87 12.46 34.82
N LYS A 110 -6.95 12.09 33.94
CA LYS A 110 -5.54 12.55 33.93
C LYS A 110 -5.30 13.63 32.84
N PRO A 111 -5.76 14.87 33.02
CA PRO A 111 -5.79 15.88 31.96
C PRO A 111 -4.41 16.25 31.44
N ASN A 112 -3.37 16.19 32.28
CA ASN A 112 -2.01 16.52 31.88
C ASN A 112 -1.45 15.48 30.90
N MET A 113 -1.79 14.19 31.12
CA MET A 113 -1.38 13.13 30.20
C MET A 113 -2.16 13.20 28.88
N LEU A 114 -3.47 13.47 28.93
CA LEU A 114 -4.28 13.68 27.73
C LEU A 114 -3.72 14.80 26.86
N ARG A 115 -3.42 15.97 27.49
CA ARG A 115 -2.81 17.10 26.78
C ARG A 115 -1.43 16.77 26.20
N LEU A 116 -0.62 16.00 26.94
CA LEU A 116 0.68 15.56 26.47
C LEU A 116 0.55 14.73 25.20
N MET A 117 -0.32 13.71 25.21
CA MET A 117 -0.50 12.81 24.05
C MET A 117 -0.98 13.58 22.82
N ILE A 118 -1.98 14.46 22.97
CA ILE A 118 -2.50 15.29 21.88
C ILE A 118 -1.40 16.23 21.33
N ARG A 119 -0.65 16.90 22.19
CA ARG A 119 0.45 17.80 21.78
C ARG A 119 1.57 17.07 21.04
N LYS A 120 1.80 15.80 21.40
CA LYS A 120 2.78 14.93 20.72
C LYS A 120 2.28 14.38 19.39
N GLY A 121 1.04 14.68 19.00
CA GLY A 121 0.46 14.20 17.74
C GLY A 121 -0.05 12.76 17.78
N PHE A 122 -0.38 12.25 18.99
CA PHE A 122 -1.07 10.97 19.09
C PHE A 122 -2.56 11.13 18.74
N ASP A 123 -3.06 10.21 17.93
CA ASP A 123 -4.49 10.07 17.66
C ASP A 123 -5.20 9.34 18.80
N ILE A 124 -6.40 9.75 19.13
CA ILE A 124 -7.30 8.96 19.96
C ILE A 124 -7.92 7.88 19.06
N VAL A 125 -7.64 6.61 19.38
CA VAL A 125 -8.07 5.47 18.55
C VAL A 125 -9.17 4.64 19.20
N GLY A 126 -9.54 4.98 20.41
CA GLY A 126 -10.62 4.29 21.12
C GLY A 126 -10.69 4.68 22.59
N VAL A 127 -11.71 4.13 23.25
CA VAL A 127 -11.92 4.21 24.68
C VAL A 127 -12.25 2.82 25.21
N ASP A 128 -11.83 2.55 26.45
CA ASP A 128 -12.08 1.29 27.13
C ASP A 128 -12.49 1.56 28.59
N LYS A 129 -13.24 0.65 29.20
CA LYS A 129 -13.60 0.77 30.61
C LYS A 129 -12.39 0.48 31.50
N THR A 130 -12.21 1.25 32.54
CA THR A 130 -11.19 0.92 33.54
C THR A 130 -11.63 -0.29 34.35
N ARG A 131 -10.67 -1.06 34.84
CA ARG A 131 -10.95 -2.22 35.72
C ARG A 131 -11.47 -1.81 37.12
N HIS A 132 -11.26 -0.57 37.51
CA HIS A 132 -11.59 -0.03 38.81
C HIS A 132 -12.51 1.20 38.67
N GLY A 133 -13.81 1.03 38.93
CA GLY A 133 -14.79 2.12 38.98
C GLY A 133 -15.30 2.60 37.60
N ASP A 134 -15.98 3.74 37.63
CA ASP A 134 -16.63 4.37 36.45
C ASP A 134 -15.65 5.09 35.50
N GLY A 135 -14.36 4.86 35.65
CA GLY A 135 -13.34 5.49 34.83
C GLY A 135 -13.28 4.92 33.40
N THR A 136 -12.86 5.76 32.47
CA THR A 136 -12.64 5.39 31.06
C THR A 136 -11.17 5.57 30.70
N LYS A 137 -10.56 4.57 30.10
CA LYS A 137 -9.23 4.67 29.49
C LYS A 137 -9.35 5.21 28.08
N VAL A 138 -8.55 6.21 27.77
CA VAL A 138 -8.40 6.73 26.42
C VAL A 138 -7.19 6.04 25.78
N LEU A 139 -7.39 5.44 24.62
CA LEU A 139 -6.37 4.72 23.87
C LEU A 139 -5.77 5.66 22.83
N PHE A 140 -4.44 5.74 22.82
CA PHE A 140 -3.67 6.61 21.93
C PHE A 140 -2.75 5.83 21.01
N ARG A 141 -2.56 6.34 19.79
CA ARG A 141 -1.64 5.83 18.81
C ARG A 141 -0.88 6.95 18.11
N TYR A 142 0.44 6.88 18.15
CA TYR A 142 1.31 7.70 17.32
C TYR A 142 1.74 6.88 16.10
N THR A 143 1.54 7.42 14.92
CA THR A 143 2.01 6.80 13.67
C THR A 143 3.44 7.26 13.43
N VAL A 144 4.41 6.34 13.64
CA VAL A 144 5.85 6.58 13.48
C VAL A 144 6.19 6.69 12.01
N HIS A 145 5.76 5.66 11.26
CA HIS A 145 5.86 5.64 9.81
C HIS A 145 4.50 5.22 9.26
N LYS A 146 3.96 6.02 8.38
CA LYS A 146 2.83 5.58 7.58
C LYS A 146 3.33 4.46 6.67
N PRO A 147 2.61 3.32 6.57
CA PRO A 147 2.95 2.31 5.59
C PRO A 147 2.97 2.95 4.21
N ILE A 148 4.10 2.84 3.53
CA ILE A 148 4.21 3.36 2.17
C ILE A 148 3.88 2.29 1.15
N ARG A 149 3.32 2.72 0.04
CA ARG A 149 3.09 1.93 -1.15
C ARG A 149 3.82 2.59 -2.30
N LEU A 150 4.64 1.82 -2.98
CA LEU A 150 5.42 2.31 -4.11
C LEU A 150 5.01 1.59 -5.38
N ARG A 151 4.95 2.35 -6.46
CA ARG A 151 4.89 1.86 -7.82
C ARG A 151 6.22 2.15 -8.48
N LEU A 152 7.01 1.12 -8.78
CA LEU A 152 8.38 1.24 -9.28
C LEU A 152 8.46 0.77 -10.71
N SER A 153 8.67 1.70 -11.62
CA SER A 153 8.99 1.42 -13.02
C SER A 153 10.46 1.06 -13.11
N ILE A 154 10.77 -0.23 -13.30
CA ILE A 154 12.16 -0.70 -13.35
C ILE A 154 12.82 -0.47 -14.70
N THR A 155 12.02 -0.33 -15.76
CA THR A 155 12.43 -0.06 -17.14
C THR A 155 11.27 0.57 -17.91
N ASN A 156 11.55 1.39 -18.90
CA ASN A 156 10.53 1.84 -19.85
C ASN A 156 10.51 0.98 -21.15
N ALA A 157 11.43 0.01 -21.28
CA ALA A 157 11.41 -0.92 -22.40
C ALA A 157 10.18 -1.85 -22.33
N CYS A 158 9.53 -2.05 -23.46
CA CYS A 158 8.41 -2.96 -23.60
C CYS A 158 8.53 -3.76 -24.91
N ASN A 159 8.08 -5.01 -24.87
CA ASN A 159 7.96 -5.85 -26.06
C ASN A 159 6.63 -5.65 -26.81
N PHE A 160 5.74 -4.78 -26.30
CA PHE A 160 4.49 -4.38 -26.94
C PHE A 160 4.50 -2.89 -27.31
N ASN A 161 3.58 -2.52 -28.21
CA ASN A 161 3.34 -1.14 -28.60
C ASN A 161 1.84 -0.85 -28.59
N CYS A 162 1.20 -1.00 -27.41
CA CYS A 162 -0.23 -0.75 -27.26
C CYS A 162 -0.57 0.70 -27.61
N PHE A 163 -1.52 0.91 -28.52
CA PHE A 163 -1.86 2.25 -29.02
C PHE A 163 -2.39 3.20 -27.95
N PHE A 164 -2.92 2.67 -26.84
CA PHE A 164 -3.46 3.43 -25.71
C PHE A 164 -2.52 3.48 -24.49
N CYS A 165 -1.26 3.04 -24.64
CA CYS A 165 -0.34 2.99 -23.52
C CYS A 165 -0.05 4.39 -22.96
N HIS A 166 -0.26 4.57 -21.65
CA HIS A 166 0.04 5.83 -20.96
C HIS A 166 1.47 5.87 -20.36
N HIS A 167 2.26 4.80 -20.55
CA HIS A 167 3.66 4.68 -20.09
C HIS A 167 3.84 4.99 -18.59
N ASP A 168 2.88 4.61 -17.73
CA ASP A 168 2.82 5.00 -16.31
C ASP A 168 2.91 6.54 -16.10
N GLY A 169 2.39 7.32 -17.05
CA GLY A 169 2.45 8.77 -17.04
C GLY A 169 3.85 9.35 -17.35
N VAL A 170 4.88 8.51 -17.50
CA VAL A 170 6.28 8.93 -17.69
C VAL A 170 6.71 8.66 -19.12
N VAL A 171 6.73 9.69 -19.95
CA VAL A 171 7.25 9.59 -21.34
C VAL A 171 8.71 9.98 -21.32
N ILE A 172 9.61 9.00 -21.37
CA ILE A 172 11.05 9.20 -21.53
C ILE A 172 11.41 8.82 -22.97
N PRO A 173 11.96 9.76 -23.77
CA PRO A 173 12.25 9.48 -25.19
C PRO A 173 13.27 8.36 -25.42
N GLN A 174 14.14 8.13 -24.44
CA GLN A 174 15.20 7.11 -24.52
C GLN A 174 14.82 5.88 -23.70
N THR A 175 15.28 4.71 -24.11
CA THR A 175 15.16 3.51 -23.29
C THR A 175 16.07 3.62 -22.07
N VAL A 176 15.46 3.58 -20.88
CA VAL A 176 16.14 3.64 -19.59
C VAL A 176 15.69 2.50 -18.70
N SER A 177 16.59 2.07 -17.84
CA SER A 177 16.30 1.06 -16.81
C SER A 177 17.09 1.39 -15.55
N LEU A 178 16.48 1.16 -14.39
CA LEU A 178 17.18 1.27 -13.12
C LEU A 178 18.23 0.14 -13.02
N SER A 179 19.49 0.50 -12.87
CA SER A 179 20.55 -0.49 -12.63
C SER A 179 20.34 -1.19 -11.27
N ILE A 180 20.92 -2.39 -11.10
CA ILE A 180 20.84 -3.13 -9.84
C ILE A 180 21.31 -2.29 -8.63
N PRO A 181 22.44 -1.54 -8.69
CA PRO A 181 22.83 -0.67 -7.59
C PRO A 181 21.82 0.46 -7.28
N GLN A 182 21.15 1.00 -8.30
CA GLN A 182 20.09 2.00 -8.09
C GLN A 182 18.85 1.39 -7.42
N LEU A 183 18.44 0.19 -7.86
CA LEU A 183 17.36 -0.57 -7.21
C LEU A 183 17.68 -0.87 -5.75
N GLU A 184 18.91 -1.33 -5.47
CA GLU A 184 19.37 -1.59 -4.11
C GLU A 184 19.28 -0.34 -3.24
N ARG A 185 19.76 0.81 -3.74
CA ARG A 185 19.69 2.09 -3.03
C ARG A 185 18.25 2.49 -2.68
N ILE A 186 17.30 2.34 -3.61
CA ILE A 186 15.89 2.60 -3.38
C ILE A 186 15.32 1.62 -2.33
N LEU A 187 15.61 0.33 -2.45
CA LEU A 187 15.08 -0.71 -1.57
C LEU A 187 15.62 -0.61 -0.14
N ILE A 188 16.89 -0.22 0.04
CA ILE A 188 17.46 0.06 1.37
C ILE A 188 16.66 1.16 2.08
N GLN A 189 16.34 2.24 1.37
CA GLN A 189 15.55 3.34 1.90
C GLN A 189 14.10 2.90 2.15
N ALA A 190 13.48 2.20 1.20
CA ALA A 190 12.10 1.70 1.31
C ALA A 190 11.90 0.76 2.50
N LYS A 191 12.91 -0.06 2.84
CA LYS A 191 12.90 -0.90 4.04
C LYS A 191 12.79 -0.06 5.31
N LYS A 192 13.54 1.04 5.39
CA LYS A 192 13.52 1.98 6.55
C LYS A 192 12.18 2.70 6.65
N SER A 193 11.57 3.06 5.52
CA SER A 193 10.31 3.80 5.42
C SER A 193 9.06 2.90 5.52
N CYS A 194 9.17 1.69 6.05
CA CYS A 194 8.05 0.75 6.25
C CYS A 194 7.24 0.45 4.99
N LEU A 195 7.92 0.02 3.92
CA LEU A 195 7.26 -0.41 2.69
C LEU A 195 6.27 -1.56 2.97
N GLU A 196 4.99 -1.31 2.73
CA GLU A 196 3.92 -2.31 2.86
C GLU A 196 3.68 -3.07 1.55
N GLU A 197 3.69 -2.33 0.44
CA GLU A 197 3.38 -2.87 -0.87
C GLU A 197 4.28 -2.26 -1.95
N LEU A 198 4.84 -3.09 -2.81
CA LEU A 198 5.61 -2.70 -3.98
C LEU A 198 4.92 -3.19 -5.24
N THR A 199 4.52 -2.28 -6.13
CA THR A 199 4.09 -2.61 -7.48
C THR A 199 5.26 -2.46 -8.43
N ILE A 200 5.80 -3.57 -8.94
CA ILE A 200 6.81 -3.58 -10.00
C ILE A 200 6.11 -3.37 -11.33
N THR A 201 6.55 -2.38 -12.08
CA THR A 201 5.97 -1.99 -13.36
C THR A 201 7.05 -1.44 -14.29
N GLY A 202 6.63 -0.75 -15.34
CA GLY A 202 7.47 -0.09 -16.32
C GLY A 202 6.84 -0.17 -17.72
N GLY A 203 7.65 -0.38 -18.74
CA GLY A 203 7.16 -0.87 -20.01
C GLY A 203 6.66 -2.31 -19.81
N GLU A 204 7.57 -3.27 -19.83
CA GLU A 204 7.29 -4.66 -19.41
C GLU A 204 8.39 -5.14 -18.46
N PRO A 205 8.08 -5.39 -17.18
CA PRO A 205 9.09 -5.82 -16.20
C PRO A 205 9.85 -7.09 -16.61
N ALA A 206 9.20 -8.01 -17.28
CA ALA A 206 9.82 -9.26 -17.72
C ALA A 206 10.87 -9.08 -18.85
N VAL A 207 10.92 -7.92 -19.48
CA VAL A 207 12.04 -7.55 -20.40
C VAL A 207 13.33 -7.38 -19.61
N TYR A 208 13.24 -6.90 -18.39
CA TYR A 208 14.37 -6.75 -17.47
C TYR A 208 14.23 -7.70 -16.28
N PHE A 209 14.04 -8.99 -16.55
CA PHE A 209 13.80 -10.02 -15.54
C PHE A 209 14.86 -10.10 -14.43
N PRO A 210 16.18 -9.91 -14.68
CA PRO A 210 17.18 -9.87 -13.61
C PRO A 210 16.89 -8.84 -12.51
N ALA A 211 16.27 -7.70 -12.85
CA ALA A 211 15.84 -6.71 -11.86
C ALA A 211 14.66 -7.21 -11.03
N VAL A 212 13.68 -7.88 -11.66
CA VAL A 212 12.56 -8.50 -10.93
C VAL A 212 13.09 -9.54 -9.94
N GLU A 213 13.97 -10.43 -10.38
CA GLU A 213 14.59 -11.46 -9.53
C GLU A 213 15.38 -10.85 -8.37
N TYR A 214 16.15 -9.79 -8.65
CA TYR A 214 16.90 -9.07 -7.61
C TYR A 214 15.95 -8.50 -6.55
N ILE A 215 14.87 -7.80 -6.96
CA ILE A 215 13.89 -7.22 -6.03
C ILE A 215 13.24 -8.30 -5.17
N LEU A 216 12.81 -9.42 -5.78
CA LEU A 216 12.18 -10.51 -5.04
C LEU A 216 13.13 -11.11 -4.01
N ARG A 217 14.38 -11.37 -4.38
CA ARG A 217 15.39 -11.91 -3.48
C ARG A 217 15.70 -10.93 -2.35
N TYR A 218 15.92 -9.66 -2.68
CA TYR A 218 16.29 -8.63 -1.69
C TYR A 218 15.14 -8.37 -0.70
N CYS A 219 13.93 -8.11 -1.19
CA CYS A 219 12.76 -7.91 -0.33
C CYS A 219 12.38 -9.19 0.44
N GLY A 220 12.59 -10.37 -0.15
CA GLY A 220 12.34 -11.66 0.47
C GLY A 220 13.26 -11.97 1.66
N SER A 221 14.42 -11.32 1.74
CA SER A 221 15.35 -11.44 2.87
C SER A 221 14.98 -10.56 4.08
N TRP A 222 13.93 -9.75 3.99
CA TRP A 222 13.51 -8.91 5.09
C TRP A 222 12.71 -9.73 6.13
N ASP A 223 12.78 -9.35 7.40
CA ASP A 223 11.99 -9.98 8.47
C ASP A 223 10.49 -9.91 8.20
N HIS A 224 10.06 -8.82 7.54
CA HIS A 224 8.68 -8.58 7.10
C HIS A 224 8.66 -8.20 5.62
N PRO A 225 8.65 -9.19 4.70
CA PRO A 225 8.59 -8.93 3.27
C PRO A 225 7.34 -8.16 2.87
N PRO A 226 7.44 -7.08 2.05
CA PRO A 226 6.28 -6.34 1.57
C PRO A 226 5.41 -7.21 0.66
N ARG A 227 4.17 -6.80 0.44
CA ARG A 227 3.38 -7.40 -0.65
C ARG A 227 3.94 -6.94 -1.99
N ILE A 228 4.15 -7.86 -2.92
CA ILE A 228 4.61 -7.52 -4.27
C ILE A 228 3.50 -7.76 -5.28
N LYS A 229 3.25 -6.75 -6.11
CA LYS A 229 2.43 -6.85 -7.32
C LYS A 229 3.33 -6.64 -8.53
N ILE A 230 3.08 -7.36 -9.60
CA ILE A 230 3.79 -7.17 -10.87
C ILE A 230 2.76 -6.85 -11.94
N ALA A 231 2.83 -5.66 -12.52
CA ALA A 231 2.02 -5.28 -13.67
C ALA A 231 2.75 -5.72 -14.95
N THR A 232 2.15 -6.59 -15.73
CA THR A 232 2.81 -7.24 -16.87
C THR A 232 1.83 -7.55 -18.01
N ASN A 233 2.33 -7.57 -19.23
CA ASN A 233 1.58 -8.11 -20.37
C ASN A 233 1.58 -9.65 -20.41
N GLY A 234 2.40 -10.31 -19.60
CA GLY A 234 2.36 -11.75 -19.39
C GLY A 234 3.17 -12.61 -20.38
N VAL A 235 3.47 -12.12 -21.57
CA VAL A 235 4.00 -12.95 -22.69
C VAL A 235 5.40 -13.51 -22.45
N LEU A 236 6.20 -12.81 -21.66
CA LEU A 236 7.58 -13.22 -21.40
C LEU A 236 7.75 -14.09 -20.13
N TRP A 237 6.64 -14.52 -19.51
CA TRP A 237 6.67 -15.33 -18.28
C TRP A 237 6.74 -16.83 -18.62
N SER A 238 7.95 -17.35 -18.77
CA SER A 238 8.19 -18.79 -18.89
C SER A 238 7.93 -19.52 -17.56
N GLU A 239 7.84 -20.84 -17.61
CA GLU A 239 7.68 -21.67 -16.41
C GLU A 239 8.81 -21.44 -15.39
N GLU A 240 10.07 -21.30 -15.87
CA GLU A 240 11.24 -21.04 -15.03
C GLU A 240 11.11 -19.70 -14.29
N ARG A 241 10.66 -18.66 -14.98
CA ARG A 241 10.44 -17.34 -14.38
C ARG A 241 9.30 -17.35 -13.36
N ILE A 242 8.24 -18.11 -13.62
CA ILE A 242 7.14 -18.29 -12.68
C ILE A 242 7.60 -19.05 -11.42
N LYS A 243 8.50 -20.04 -11.54
CA LYS A 243 9.09 -20.74 -10.39
C LYS A 243 9.86 -19.80 -9.47
N VAL A 244 10.51 -18.75 -10.00
CA VAL A 244 11.18 -17.73 -9.18
C VAL A 244 10.19 -17.02 -8.24
N LEU A 245 8.98 -16.73 -8.73
CA LEU A 245 7.94 -16.08 -7.92
C LEU A 245 7.54 -16.90 -6.69
N LYS A 246 7.53 -18.22 -6.83
CA LYS A 246 7.15 -19.15 -5.76
C LYS A 246 8.09 -19.10 -4.55
N HIS A 247 9.34 -18.72 -4.76
CA HIS A 247 10.33 -18.64 -3.69
C HIS A 247 10.23 -17.33 -2.87
N TYR A 248 9.37 -16.40 -3.28
CA TYR A 248 9.13 -15.19 -2.51
C TYR A 248 8.32 -15.49 -1.26
N PRO A 249 8.83 -15.20 -0.04
CA PRO A 249 8.17 -15.60 1.21
C PRO A 249 6.96 -14.73 1.56
N GLY A 250 6.84 -13.53 0.95
CA GLY A 250 5.70 -12.64 1.13
C GLY A 250 4.56 -12.94 0.15
N LYS A 251 3.54 -12.10 0.17
CA LYS A 251 2.43 -12.18 -0.81
C LYS A 251 2.87 -11.60 -2.14
N ILE A 252 2.67 -12.36 -3.21
CA ILE A 252 2.94 -11.92 -4.60
C ILE A 252 1.71 -12.12 -5.48
N LYS A 253 1.46 -11.16 -6.37
CA LYS A 253 0.33 -11.22 -7.31
C LYS A 253 0.69 -10.62 -8.66
N LEU A 254 0.36 -11.30 -9.75
CA LEU A 254 0.49 -10.76 -11.11
C LEU A 254 -0.79 -10.05 -11.54
N ASN A 255 -0.64 -8.84 -12.03
CA ASN A 255 -1.69 -8.07 -12.70
C ASN A 255 -1.44 -8.16 -14.20
N ILE A 256 -2.14 -9.05 -14.89
CA ILE A 256 -1.88 -9.40 -16.29
C ILE A 256 -2.78 -8.55 -17.17
N SER A 257 -2.17 -7.77 -18.06
CA SER A 257 -2.89 -7.01 -19.07
C SER A 257 -3.40 -7.97 -20.16
N PHE A 258 -4.71 -8.22 -20.15
CA PHE A 258 -5.36 -9.12 -21.10
C PHE A 258 -6.68 -8.49 -21.55
N HIS A 259 -6.68 -7.87 -22.73
CA HIS A 259 -7.75 -6.96 -23.13
C HIS A 259 -8.81 -7.60 -24.04
N SER A 260 -8.53 -8.76 -24.62
CA SER A 260 -9.46 -9.49 -25.47
C SER A 260 -9.14 -10.99 -25.49
N VAL A 261 -10.15 -11.81 -25.78
CA VAL A 261 -9.99 -13.25 -26.10
C VAL A 261 -9.86 -13.50 -27.60
N ARG A 262 -10.09 -12.48 -28.42
CA ARG A 262 -10.10 -12.56 -29.88
C ARG A 262 -8.72 -12.22 -30.41
N GLU A 263 -7.97 -13.20 -30.93
CA GLU A 263 -6.64 -13.00 -31.50
C GLU A 263 -6.61 -11.93 -32.60
N ALA A 264 -7.66 -11.87 -33.43
CA ALA A 264 -7.77 -10.86 -34.48
C ALA A 264 -7.66 -9.41 -33.95
N GLN A 265 -7.95 -9.18 -32.64
CA GLN A 265 -7.86 -7.87 -32.00
C GLN A 265 -6.47 -7.61 -31.39
N PHE A 266 -5.63 -8.64 -31.24
CA PHE A 266 -4.32 -8.49 -30.58
C PHE A 266 -3.40 -7.53 -31.32
N GLY A 267 -3.33 -7.66 -32.65
CA GLY A 267 -2.54 -6.74 -33.49
C GLY A 267 -2.98 -5.29 -33.32
N GLN A 268 -4.28 -5.05 -33.28
CA GLN A 268 -4.84 -3.70 -33.08
C GLN A 268 -4.55 -3.17 -31.67
N ILE A 269 -4.71 -4.00 -30.64
CA ILE A 269 -4.60 -3.58 -29.23
C ILE A 269 -3.15 -3.46 -28.80
N TYR A 270 -2.31 -4.46 -29.10
CA TYR A 270 -0.94 -4.60 -28.59
C TYR A 270 0.14 -4.17 -29.57
N GLY A 271 -0.24 -3.87 -30.82
CA GLY A 271 0.72 -3.61 -31.90
C GLY A 271 1.42 -4.86 -32.43
N TYR A 272 1.09 -6.04 -31.91
CA TYR A 272 1.64 -7.35 -32.28
C TYR A 272 0.59 -8.44 -32.26
N SER A 273 0.67 -9.38 -33.20
CA SER A 273 -0.13 -10.60 -33.15
C SER A 273 0.56 -11.63 -32.26
N ILE A 274 -0.18 -12.20 -31.34
CA ILE A 274 0.30 -13.19 -30.38
C ILE A 274 -0.68 -14.35 -30.40
N PRO A 275 -0.25 -15.61 -30.48
CA PRO A 275 -1.13 -16.75 -30.33
C PRO A 275 -1.78 -16.73 -28.93
N ARG A 276 -3.11 -16.93 -28.85
CA ARG A 276 -3.84 -16.99 -27.57
C ARG A 276 -3.30 -18.09 -26.66
N GLU A 277 -2.80 -19.17 -27.24
CA GLU A 277 -2.17 -20.29 -26.53
C GLU A 277 -1.03 -19.83 -25.62
N THR A 278 -0.38 -18.70 -25.93
CA THR A 278 0.64 -18.10 -25.06
C THR A 278 0.06 -17.74 -23.71
N TYR A 279 -1.13 -17.15 -23.69
CA TYR A 279 -1.84 -16.82 -22.45
C TYR A 279 -2.43 -18.06 -21.76
N ASP A 280 -2.94 -19.01 -22.54
CA ASP A 280 -3.48 -20.28 -22.02
C ASP A 280 -2.38 -21.05 -21.26
N LEU A 281 -1.17 -21.08 -21.82
CA LEU A 281 0.01 -21.68 -21.19
C LEU A 281 0.41 -20.91 -19.91
N LEU A 282 0.47 -19.58 -20.00
CA LEU A 282 0.78 -18.72 -18.85
C LEU A 282 -0.17 -19.00 -17.68
N PHE A 283 -1.48 -18.95 -17.90
CA PHE A 283 -2.47 -19.14 -16.84
C PHE A 283 -2.43 -20.54 -16.25
N ARG A 284 -2.19 -21.56 -17.08
CA ARG A 284 -1.96 -22.95 -16.65
C ARG A 284 -0.75 -23.05 -15.72
N ASN A 285 0.38 -22.44 -16.10
CA ASN A 285 1.60 -22.47 -15.32
C ASN A 285 1.46 -21.72 -14.00
N LEU A 286 0.81 -20.54 -13.99
CA LEU A 286 0.54 -19.78 -12.76
C LEU A 286 -0.30 -20.59 -11.77
N ARG A 287 -1.36 -21.26 -12.25
CA ARG A 287 -2.20 -22.13 -11.41
C ARG A 287 -1.43 -23.33 -10.88
N ALA A 288 -0.64 -23.99 -11.71
CA ALA A 288 0.19 -25.14 -11.34
C ALA A 288 1.18 -24.76 -10.22
N GLN A 289 1.72 -23.55 -10.24
CA GLN A 289 2.62 -23.02 -9.20
C GLN A 289 1.89 -22.32 -8.06
N ARG A 290 0.55 -22.22 -8.09
CA ARG A 290 -0.30 -21.53 -7.10
C ARG A 290 0.09 -20.05 -6.91
N ILE A 291 0.46 -19.40 -7.99
CA ILE A 291 0.73 -17.95 -8.01
C ILE A 291 -0.58 -17.21 -8.19
N GLU A 292 -0.86 -16.25 -7.30
CA GLU A 292 -2.05 -15.39 -7.44
C GLU A 292 -1.91 -14.47 -8.66
N PHE A 293 -2.96 -14.38 -9.44
CA PHE A 293 -3.01 -13.45 -10.56
C PHE A 293 -4.43 -12.95 -10.82
N ARG A 294 -4.54 -11.88 -11.57
CA ARG A 294 -5.81 -11.35 -12.08
C ARG A 294 -5.64 -10.77 -13.46
N LEU A 295 -6.73 -10.70 -14.20
CA LEU A 295 -6.77 -10.00 -15.48
C LEU A 295 -7.07 -8.53 -15.27
N ASN A 296 -6.32 -7.67 -15.93
CA ASN A 296 -6.59 -6.25 -16.07
C ASN A 296 -7.00 -5.98 -17.52
N VAL A 297 -8.24 -5.57 -17.70
CA VAL A 297 -8.85 -5.28 -19.01
C VAL A 297 -9.09 -3.78 -19.12
N THR A 298 -8.33 -3.07 -19.92
CA THR A 298 -8.72 -1.72 -20.34
C THR A 298 -9.86 -1.84 -21.34
N VAL A 299 -11.00 -1.24 -21.02
CA VAL A 299 -12.18 -1.31 -21.88
C VAL A 299 -12.13 -0.19 -22.90
N LEU A 300 -12.14 -0.59 -24.16
CA LEU A 300 -11.98 0.27 -25.32
C LEU A 300 -13.26 0.26 -26.16
N ARG A 301 -13.92 1.41 -26.27
CA ARG A 301 -15.14 1.56 -27.08
C ARG A 301 -14.90 1.12 -28.53
N GLY A 302 -15.83 0.34 -29.05
CA GLY A 302 -15.75 -0.18 -30.42
C GLY A 302 -14.80 -1.37 -30.62
N ILE A 303 -14.02 -1.78 -29.59
CA ILE A 303 -13.11 -2.92 -29.67
C ILE A 303 -13.59 -4.06 -28.75
N ASN A 304 -13.52 -3.85 -27.42
CA ASN A 304 -13.81 -4.87 -26.42
C ASN A 304 -14.90 -4.44 -25.41
N SER A 305 -15.63 -3.35 -25.67
CA SER A 305 -16.63 -2.79 -24.77
C SER A 305 -18.02 -3.42 -24.87
N SER A 306 -18.31 -4.16 -25.95
CA SER A 306 -19.66 -4.68 -26.17
C SER A 306 -20.08 -5.75 -25.13
N PRO A 307 -21.39 -5.93 -24.85
CA PRO A 307 -21.88 -7.01 -23.99
C PRO A 307 -21.35 -8.39 -24.41
N GLN A 308 -21.24 -8.64 -25.73
CA GLN A 308 -20.72 -9.90 -26.24
C GLN A 308 -19.21 -10.06 -25.87
N ALA A 309 -18.39 -9.01 -25.99
CA ALA A 309 -16.98 -9.05 -25.58
C ALA A 309 -16.82 -9.27 -24.07
N MET A 310 -17.70 -8.67 -23.24
CA MET A 310 -17.73 -8.91 -21.80
C MET A 310 -18.07 -10.37 -21.48
N ARG A 311 -19.08 -10.93 -22.15
CA ARG A 311 -19.45 -12.35 -22.03
C ARG A 311 -18.29 -13.27 -22.39
N GLU A 312 -17.61 -13.02 -23.50
CA GLU A 312 -16.47 -13.82 -23.95
C GLU A 312 -15.33 -13.81 -22.93
N LEU A 313 -15.03 -12.65 -22.33
CA LEU A 313 -14.03 -12.54 -21.26
C LEU A 313 -14.46 -13.31 -20.00
N LEU A 314 -15.73 -13.25 -19.60
CA LEU A 314 -16.25 -14.01 -18.47
C LEU A 314 -16.19 -15.51 -18.74
N CYS A 315 -16.64 -15.99 -19.92
CA CYS A 315 -16.57 -17.38 -20.32
C CYS A 315 -15.12 -17.89 -20.28
N TYR A 316 -14.21 -17.15 -20.91
CA TYR A 316 -12.80 -17.50 -20.91
C TYR A 316 -12.20 -17.59 -19.49
N ALA A 317 -12.55 -16.65 -18.62
CA ALA A 317 -12.08 -16.67 -17.24
C ALA A 317 -12.65 -17.86 -16.45
N ASP A 318 -13.94 -18.15 -16.59
CA ASP A 318 -14.62 -19.26 -15.93
C ASP A 318 -14.01 -20.61 -16.37
N GLU A 319 -13.88 -20.85 -17.67
CA GLU A 319 -13.27 -22.05 -18.25
C GLU A 319 -11.80 -22.24 -17.85
N ASN A 320 -11.08 -21.14 -17.67
CA ASN A 320 -9.67 -21.16 -17.27
C ASN A 320 -9.46 -21.03 -15.77
N GLY A 321 -10.51 -21.05 -14.93
CA GLY A 321 -10.41 -20.94 -13.47
C GLY A 321 -9.78 -19.63 -13.00
N ILE A 322 -9.99 -18.55 -13.73
CA ILE A 322 -9.53 -17.20 -13.37
C ILE A 322 -10.57 -16.56 -12.46
N THR A 323 -10.18 -16.25 -11.24
CA THR A 323 -11.11 -15.81 -10.19
C THR A 323 -11.23 -14.30 -10.04
N GLU A 324 -10.38 -13.51 -10.72
CA GLU A 324 -10.42 -12.06 -10.63
C GLU A 324 -10.23 -11.39 -12.00
N ILE A 325 -11.12 -10.48 -12.34
CA ILE A 325 -11.02 -9.60 -13.52
C ILE A 325 -11.26 -8.16 -13.10
N ASN A 326 -10.40 -7.26 -13.51
CA ASN A 326 -10.62 -5.83 -13.41
C ASN A 326 -10.94 -5.26 -14.80
N PHE A 327 -12.12 -4.70 -14.96
CA PHE A 327 -12.48 -3.87 -16.10
C PHE A 327 -12.21 -2.42 -15.77
N MET A 328 -11.37 -1.76 -16.53
CA MET A 328 -10.88 -0.43 -16.24
C MET A 328 -11.26 0.55 -17.35
N GLU A 329 -11.67 1.75 -16.97
CA GLU A 329 -11.75 2.86 -17.92
C GLU A 329 -10.42 3.05 -18.62
N LEU A 330 -10.43 3.54 -19.85
CA LEU A 330 -9.22 4.01 -20.53
C LEU A 330 -8.69 5.24 -19.80
N LEU A 331 -7.42 5.20 -19.44
CA LEU A 331 -6.74 6.35 -18.88
C LEU A 331 -6.39 7.32 -20.01
N LEU A 332 -6.95 8.51 -19.95
CA LEU A 332 -6.72 9.55 -20.94
C LEU A 332 -5.70 10.57 -20.40
N THR A 333 -4.76 10.96 -21.23
CA THR A 333 -3.79 12.01 -20.94
C THR A 333 -3.97 13.19 -21.91
N GLN A 334 -3.55 14.39 -21.55
CA GLN A 334 -3.69 15.58 -22.43
C GLN A 334 -3.04 15.41 -23.80
N LYS A 335 -2.03 14.54 -23.89
CA LYS A 335 -1.25 14.34 -25.11
C LYS A 335 -1.88 13.33 -26.07
N GLN A 336 -2.98 12.70 -25.70
CA GLN A 336 -3.60 11.59 -26.43
C GLN A 336 -5.10 11.85 -26.64
N THR A 337 -5.43 13.05 -27.17
CA THR A 337 -6.82 13.45 -27.41
C THR A 337 -7.54 12.54 -28.43
N GLU A 338 -6.81 11.92 -29.34
CA GLU A 338 -7.32 10.94 -30.30
C GLU A 338 -7.91 9.70 -29.61
N LEU A 339 -7.49 9.39 -28.40
CA LEU A 339 -7.99 8.25 -27.63
C LEU A 339 -9.39 8.45 -27.04
N PHE A 340 -9.93 9.69 -27.05
CA PHE A 340 -11.28 9.95 -26.56
C PHE A 340 -12.36 9.11 -27.29
N ALA A 341 -12.14 8.81 -28.57
CA ALA A 341 -13.04 7.96 -29.34
C ALA A 341 -13.19 6.54 -28.77
N TYR A 342 -12.18 6.07 -28.05
CA TYR A 342 -12.16 4.74 -27.43
C TYR A 342 -12.56 4.74 -25.97
N TYR A 343 -12.84 5.88 -25.38
CA TYR A 343 -13.22 5.98 -23.98
C TYR A 343 -14.61 5.40 -23.72
N CYS A 344 -14.68 4.52 -22.72
CA CYS A 344 -15.91 3.92 -22.24
C CYS A 344 -16.03 4.20 -20.74
N PRO A 345 -17.01 4.99 -20.27
CA PRO A 345 -17.15 5.35 -18.86
C PRO A 345 -17.62 4.17 -18.02
N GLN A 346 -17.32 4.22 -16.72
CA GLN A 346 -17.60 3.15 -15.76
C GLN A 346 -19.04 2.64 -15.80
N ASN A 347 -20.02 3.53 -15.88
CA ASN A 347 -21.42 3.17 -15.92
C ASN A 347 -21.78 2.36 -17.17
N GLU A 348 -21.22 2.70 -18.33
CA GLU A 348 -21.41 1.96 -19.58
C GLU A 348 -20.71 0.58 -19.49
N ILE A 349 -19.50 0.52 -18.92
CA ILE A 349 -18.79 -0.75 -18.68
C ILE A 349 -19.63 -1.66 -17.78
N MET A 350 -20.18 -1.13 -16.69
CA MET A 350 -21.07 -1.90 -15.79
C MET A 350 -22.31 -2.43 -16.52
N GLN A 351 -22.99 -1.57 -17.28
CA GLN A 351 -24.16 -1.96 -18.06
C GLN A 351 -23.81 -3.08 -19.05
N ASN A 352 -22.75 -2.94 -19.80
CA ASN A 352 -22.32 -3.92 -20.80
C ASN A 352 -21.86 -5.24 -20.14
N LEU A 353 -21.23 -5.19 -18.97
CA LEU A 353 -20.88 -6.37 -18.18
C LEU A 353 -22.12 -7.14 -17.74
N LEU A 354 -23.09 -6.46 -17.15
CA LEU A 354 -24.32 -7.08 -16.67
C LEU A 354 -25.14 -7.64 -17.83
N THR A 355 -25.28 -6.90 -18.94
CA THR A 355 -25.97 -7.37 -20.15
C THR A 355 -25.23 -8.57 -20.76
N GLY A 356 -23.87 -8.56 -20.77
CA GLY A 356 -23.07 -9.68 -21.25
C GLY A 356 -23.17 -10.94 -20.38
N ALA A 357 -23.40 -10.77 -19.11
CA ALA A 357 -23.54 -11.87 -18.14
C ALA A 357 -24.97 -12.49 -18.20
N ASP A 358 -25.99 -11.75 -18.69
CA ASP A 358 -27.39 -12.14 -18.65
C ASP A 358 -27.63 -13.51 -19.30
N GLY A 359 -28.45 -14.33 -18.65
CA GLY A 359 -28.83 -15.68 -19.09
C GLY A 359 -27.74 -16.75 -18.98
N THR A 360 -26.48 -16.36 -18.64
CA THR A 360 -25.33 -17.29 -18.50
C THR A 360 -24.74 -17.26 -17.08
N TYR A 361 -24.65 -16.09 -16.48
CA TYR A 361 -24.02 -15.85 -15.19
C TYR A 361 -24.97 -15.17 -14.22
N GLN A 362 -24.84 -15.52 -12.92
CA GLN A 362 -25.51 -14.79 -11.85
C GLN A 362 -24.60 -13.72 -11.31
N CYS A 363 -24.98 -12.44 -11.44
CA CYS A 363 -24.23 -11.31 -10.95
C CYS A 363 -24.82 -10.78 -9.64
N ARG A 364 -24.01 -10.73 -8.59
CA ARG A 364 -24.36 -10.13 -7.30
C ARG A 364 -23.43 -8.97 -7.00
N LEU A 365 -23.97 -7.80 -6.68
CA LEU A 365 -23.18 -6.67 -6.20
C LEU A 365 -22.54 -7.04 -4.84
N ALA A 366 -21.22 -7.01 -4.77
CA ALA A 366 -20.45 -7.34 -3.57
C ALA A 366 -19.95 -6.10 -2.83
N GLU A 367 -19.47 -5.09 -3.57
CA GLU A 367 -18.88 -3.88 -3.00
C GLU A 367 -19.05 -2.70 -3.96
N GLN A 368 -19.30 -1.53 -3.43
CA GLN A 368 -19.29 -0.29 -4.21
C GLN A 368 -18.55 0.82 -3.45
N THR A 369 -17.56 1.40 -4.10
CA THR A 369 -16.79 2.55 -3.61
C THR A 369 -16.78 3.66 -4.65
N ARG A 370 -16.16 4.82 -4.33
CA ARG A 370 -16.00 5.91 -5.30
C ARG A 370 -15.20 5.51 -6.55
N LYS A 371 -14.25 4.55 -6.41
CA LYS A 371 -13.31 4.17 -7.48
C LYS A 371 -13.69 2.89 -8.19
N LYS A 372 -14.44 2.01 -7.55
CA LYS A 372 -14.76 0.69 -8.11
C LYS A 372 -16.11 0.18 -7.66
N THR A 373 -16.70 -0.60 -8.52
CA THR A 373 -17.88 -1.45 -8.23
C THR A 373 -17.47 -2.89 -8.47
N ILE A 374 -17.74 -3.78 -7.52
CA ILE A 374 -17.35 -5.19 -7.58
C ILE A 374 -18.60 -6.06 -7.62
N TYR A 375 -18.64 -6.95 -8.58
CA TYR A 375 -19.64 -8.01 -8.71
C TYR A 375 -18.98 -9.37 -8.43
N GLU A 376 -19.70 -10.23 -7.73
CA GLU A 376 -19.48 -11.66 -7.75
C GLU A 376 -20.31 -12.25 -8.89
N VAL A 377 -19.62 -12.83 -9.84
CA VAL A 377 -20.18 -13.42 -11.07
C VAL A 377 -20.05 -14.92 -10.94
N THR A 378 -21.15 -15.62 -10.68
CA THR A 378 -21.18 -17.07 -10.55
C THR A 378 -21.41 -17.70 -11.92
N GLY A 379 -20.45 -18.50 -12.36
CA GLY A 379 -20.45 -19.25 -13.62
C GLY A 379 -20.63 -20.75 -13.42
N LEU A 380 -20.25 -21.51 -14.45
CA LEU A 380 -20.34 -22.98 -14.44
C LEU A 380 -19.23 -23.63 -13.61
N TYR A 381 -18.04 -23.02 -13.58
CA TYR A 381 -16.85 -23.60 -12.95
C TYR A 381 -16.42 -22.89 -11.68
N GLY A 382 -16.98 -21.73 -11.38
CA GLY A 382 -16.62 -21.02 -10.17
C GLY A 382 -17.25 -19.63 -10.03
N VAL A 383 -16.66 -18.86 -9.11
CA VAL A 383 -17.05 -17.47 -8.87
C VAL A 383 -15.91 -16.57 -9.31
N ILE A 384 -16.23 -15.60 -10.18
CA ILE A 384 -15.31 -14.56 -10.64
C ILE A 384 -15.63 -13.27 -9.90
N ARG A 385 -14.64 -12.67 -9.32
CA ARG A 385 -14.72 -11.32 -8.77
C ARG A 385 -14.42 -10.31 -9.88
N ALA A 386 -15.48 -9.73 -10.45
CA ALA A 386 -15.40 -8.75 -11.52
C ALA A 386 -15.47 -7.34 -10.94
N ALA A 387 -14.36 -6.59 -11.01
CA ALA A 387 -14.31 -5.22 -10.53
C ALA A 387 -14.28 -4.23 -11.69
N VAL A 388 -15.19 -3.25 -11.68
CA VAL A 388 -15.22 -2.17 -12.67
C VAL A 388 -14.63 -0.92 -12.03
N TYR A 389 -13.50 -0.45 -12.55
CA TYR A 389 -12.75 0.67 -12.01
C TYR A 389 -13.01 1.96 -12.77
N ARG A 390 -13.27 3.02 -12.01
CA ARG A 390 -13.18 4.39 -12.49
C ARG A 390 -11.75 4.86 -12.38
N LEU A 391 -11.14 5.20 -13.50
CA LEU A 391 -9.80 5.82 -13.54
C LEU A 391 -9.87 7.33 -13.69
N SER A 392 -11.01 7.88 -14.10
CA SER A 392 -11.24 9.32 -14.11
C SER A 392 -11.36 9.86 -12.69
N CYS A 393 -10.36 10.63 -12.25
CA CYS A 393 -10.32 11.22 -10.91
C CYS A 393 -11.23 12.45 -10.82
N ARG A 394 -12.48 12.29 -10.39
CA ARG A 394 -13.39 13.42 -10.09
C ARG A 394 -13.42 13.80 -8.61
N ALA A 395 -12.56 13.19 -7.79
CA ALA A 395 -12.76 13.16 -6.34
C ALA A 395 -11.75 13.93 -5.50
N GLY A 396 -10.85 14.66 -6.15
CA GLY A 396 -9.77 15.36 -5.46
C GLY A 396 -8.56 14.45 -5.16
N CYS A 397 -7.35 15.01 -5.29
CA CYS A 397 -6.09 14.27 -5.07
C CYS A 397 -5.84 13.96 -3.60
N GLU A 398 -6.41 14.71 -2.66
CA GLU A 398 -6.30 14.46 -1.22
C GLU A 398 -6.79 13.07 -0.81
N ASN A 399 -7.74 12.51 -1.56
CA ASN A 399 -8.22 11.15 -1.32
C ASN A 399 -7.32 10.07 -1.93
N CYS A 400 -6.49 10.44 -2.91
CA CYS A 400 -5.56 9.52 -3.56
C CYS A 400 -4.36 9.17 -2.67
N LEU A 401 -3.79 10.14 -1.95
CA LEU A 401 -2.65 9.90 -1.06
C LEU A 401 -2.89 8.84 0.00
N LYS A 402 -4.15 8.58 0.34
CA LYS A 402 -4.54 7.55 1.31
C LYS A 402 -4.59 6.14 0.71
N GLU A 403 -4.72 6.04 -0.61
CA GLU A 403 -5.07 4.80 -1.30
C GLU A 403 -4.14 4.45 -2.46
N ASN A 404 -3.34 5.40 -2.95
CA ASN A 404 -2.50 5.20 -4.13
C ASN A 404 -1.01 5.09 -3.79
N ASP A 405 -0.33 4.38 -4.67
CA ASP A 405 1.11 4.21 -4.64
C ASP A 405 1.79 5.48 -5.17
N ILE A 406 2.85 5.92 -4.52
CA ILE A 406 3.77 6.91 -5.09
C ILE A 406 4.53 6.25 -6.22
N THR A 407 4.59 6.90 -7.37
CA THR A 407 5.24 6.35 -8.57
C THR A 407 6.69 6.81 -8.65
N ILE A 408 7.58 5.85 -8.89
CA ILE A 408 8.98 6.09 -9.21
C ILE A 408 9.20 5.64 -10.66
N GLY A 409 9.62 6.58 -11.50
CA GLY A 409 9.93 6.33 -12.91
C GLY A 409 11.19 5.49 -13.11
N ALA A 410 11.40 4.99 -14.32
CA ALA A 410 12.61 4.23 -14.69
C ALA A 410 13.90 5.08 -14.64
N ASP A 411 13.78 6.38 -14.51
CA ASP A 411 14.86 7.35 -14.25
C ASP A 411 15.09 7.62 -12.75
N GLY A 412 14.34 6.97 -11.86
CA GLY A 412 14.42 7.15 -10.43
C GLY A 412 13.68 8.36 -9.88
N ARG A 413 12.99 9.14 -10.71
CA ARG A 413 12.23 10.32 -10.29
C ARG A 413 10.88 9.93 -9.71
N GLY A 414 10.48 10.66 -8.66
CA GLY A 414 9.21 10.47 -7.97
C GLY A 414 8.08 11.32 -8.54
N HIS A 415 6.89 10.73 -8.65
CA HIS A 415 5.68 11.38 -9.11
C HIS A 415 4.53 11.09 -8.15
N PRO A 416 3.71 12.09 -7.79
CA PRO A 416 2.59 11.91 -6.86
C PRO A 416 1.45 11.07 -7.46
N CYS A 417 1.47 10.89 -8.78
CA CYS A 417 0.44 10.14 -9.51
C CYS A 417 1.03 9.52 -10.78
N TYR A 418 0.59 8.29 -11.10
CA TYR A 418 0.96 7.61 -12.35
C TYR A 418 0.20 8.11 -13.59
N ILE A 419 -0.73 9.04 -13.41
CA ILE A 419 -1.49 9.64 -14.52
C ILE A 419 -0.68 10.75 -15.19
N ASP A 420 0.09 11.51 -14.42
CA ASP A 420 0.81 12.68 -14.91
C ASP A 420 2.22 12.74 -14.36
N SER A 421 3.18 12.64 -15.26
CA SER A 421 4.60 12.82 -14.97
C SER A 421 5.09 14.26 -15.07
N ALA A 422 4.23 15.23 -15.43
CA ALA A 422 4.63 16.63 -15.50
C ALA A 422 5.10 17.15 -14.13
N VAL A 423 4.59 16.55 -13.05
CA VAL A 423 5.00 16.89 -11.68
C VAL A 423 6.06 15.89 -11.19
N CYS A 424 7.27 16.38 -11.03
CA CYS A 424 8.39 15.64 -10.43
C CYS A 424 8.64 16.15 -9.00
N CYS A 425 8.64 15.23 -8.05
CA CYS A 425 8.82 15.48 -6.62
C CYS A 425 10.18 14.95 -6.12
N GLY A 426 11.25 15.25 -6.82
CA GLY A 426 12.58 14.81 -6.43
C GLY A 426 12.96 13.41 -6.96
N SER A 427 14.00 12.83 -6.40
CA SER A 427 14.57 11.55 -6.83
C SER A 427 14.67 10.57 -5.68
N ALA A 428 14.16 9.36 -5.89
CA ALA A 428 14.31 8.24 -4.95
C ALA A 428 15.77 7.75 -4.85
N LEU A 429 16.60 8.11 -5.81
CA LEU A 429 18.03 7.82 -5.79
C LEU A 429 18.79 8.72 -4.82
N ASP A 430 18.28 9.92 -4.54
CA ASP A 430 18.88 10.84 -3.57
C ASP A 430 18.32 10.60 -2.17
N SER A 431 17.03 10.82 -1.99
CA SER A 431 16.32 10.57 -0.73
C SER A 431 14.88 10.17 -0.99
N LEU A 432 14.54 8.92 -0.66
CA LEU A 432 13.17 8.40 -0.81
C LEU A 432 12.20 9.11 0.14
N ASP A 433 12.59 9.38 1.37
CA ASP A 433 11.74 10.04 2.38
C ASP A 433 11.44 11.49 1.98
N GLU A 434 12.44 12.24 1.49
CA GLU A 434 12.24 13.60 0.99
C GLU A 434 11.35 13.62 -0.26
N MET A 435 11.56 12.70 -1.18
CA MET A 435 10.72 12.54 -2.36
C MET A 435 9.25 12.27 -1.98
N ILE A 436 9.01 11.34 -1.05
CA ILE A 436 7.68 11.03 -0.52
C ILE A 436 7.05 12.28 0.11
N ALA A 437 7.81 12.97 0.97
CA ALA A 437 7.35 14.18 1.63
C ALA A 437 6.98 15.29 0.62
N GLN A 438 7.75 15.44 -0.44
CA GLN A 438 7.46 16.40 -1.52
C GLN A 438 6.20 16.01 -2.32
N CYS A 439 6.02 14.71 -2.63
CA CYS A 439 4.79 14.22 -3.27
C CYS A 439 3.56 14.50 -2.41
N GLU A 440 3.64 14.19 -1.09
CA GLU A 440 2.55 14.48 -0.15
C GLU A 440 2.27 15.97 0.01
N ALA A 441 3.31 16.79 0.10
CA ALA A 441 3.19 18.25 0.20
C ALA A 441 2.56 18.84 -1.06
N TYR A 442 2.97 18.38 -2.24
CA TYR A 442 2.38 18.81 -3.50
C TYR A 442 0.87 18.61 -3.50
N VAL A 443 0.39 17.41 -3.14
CA VAL A 443 -1.04 17.11 -3.15
C VAL A 443 -1.80 17.88 -2.07
N ARG A 444 -1.23 18.02 -0.86
CA ARG A 444 -1.86 18.76 0.25
C ARG A 444 -2.01 20.26 -0.02
N ASN A 445 -1.11 20.83 -0.81
CA ASN A 445 -1.12 22.26 -1.15
C ASN A 445 -2.04 22.59 -2.34
N GLN A 446 -2.70 21.59 -2.94
CA GLN A 446 -3.68 21.84 -3.99
C GLN A 446 -5.01 22.33 -3.40
N PRO A 447 -5.78 23.15 -4.14
CA PRO A 447 -7.11 23.56 -3.72
C PRO A 447 -8.03 22.36 -3.42
N GLU A 448 -8.99 22.54 -2.52
CA GLU A 448 -10.01 21.53 -2.25
C GLU A 448 -10.72 21.12 -3.54
N GLY A 449 -10.88 19.83 -3.75
CA GLY A 449 -11.45 19.27 -4.98
C GLY A 449 -10.49 19.26 -6.18
N TYR A 450 -9.23 19.72 -6.02
CA TYR A 450 -8.24 19.62 -7.09
C TYR A 450 -8.03 18.16 -7.52
N SER A 451 -8.08 17.93 -8.82
CA SER A 451 -7.74 16.66 -9.43
C SER A 451 -6.79 16.86 -10.59
N MET A 452 -5.64 16.18 -10.57
CA MET A 452 -4.72 16.19 -11.72
C MET A 452 -5.42 15.76 -13.00
N HIS A 453 -6.46 14.94 -12.90
CA HIS A 453 -7.26 14.52 -14.05
C HIS A 453 -8.25 15.59 -14.54
N GLN A 454 -8.74 16.49 -13.67
CA GLN A 454 -9.60 17.62 -14.10
C GLN A 454 -8.86 18.59 -15.03
N LEU A 455 -7.55 18.75 -14.87
CA LEU A 455 -6.72 19.51 -15.79
C LEU A 455 -6.78 18.97 -17.23
N TYR A 456 -7.10 17.68 -17.39
CA TYR A 456 -7.13 17.00 -18.68
C TYR A 456 -8.51 16.95 -19.32
N TRP A 457 -9.57 17.00 -18.52
CA TRP A 457 -10.93 16.87 -19.02
C TRP A 457 -11.53 18.22 -19.44
N GLY A 458 -10.95 19.38 -19.01
CA GLY A 458 -11.43 20.72 -19.33
C GLY A 458 -12.96 20.82 -19.35
N ASN A 459 -13.53 21.98 -19.32
CA ASN A 459 -14.99 22.23 -19.31
C ASN A 459 -15.81 21.65 -20.49
N GLN A 460 -15.24 20.77 -21.30
CA GLN A 460 -15.91 20.21 -22.50
C GLN A 460 -16.83 19.03 -22.22
N HIS A 461 -16.84 18.44 -21.02
CA HIS A 461 -17.64 17.24 -20.71
C HIS A 461 -18.65 17.38 -19.57
N GLU A 462 -18.89 18.59 -19.05
CA GLU A 462 -20.01 18.79 -18.11
C GLU A 462 -21.41 18.68 -18.79
N ALA A 463 -21.47 18.62 -20.11
CA ALA A 463 -22.74 18.59 -20.86
C ALA A 463 -23.20 17.18 -21.25
N SER A 464 -22.53 16.09 -20.87
CA SER A 464 -22.88 14.73 -21.33
C SER A 464 -22.84 13.64 -20.26
N VAL A 465 -23.18 13.98 -19.01
CA VAL A 465 -23.43 12.97 -17.97
C VAL A 465 -24.74 13.22 -17.24
#